data_561614b7bfa9abf6c851f07acdf11ef3
#
_entry.id   561614b7bfa9abf6c851f07acdf11ef3
#
_cell.length_a   1.000
_cell.length_b   1.000
_cell.length_c   1.000
_cell.angle_alpha   90.00
_cell.angle_beta   90.00
_cell.angle_gamma   90.00
#
_symmetry.space_group_name_H-M   'P 1'
#
loop_
_entity.id
_entity.type
_entity.pdbx_description
1 polymer ?
#
loop_
_entity_poly.entity_id
_entity_poly.type
_entity_poly.pdbx_seq_one_letter_code
_entity_poly.pdbx_strand_id
1 'polypeptide(L)' 'MPYSITYRKNNETINIEWIVPTGWTTAAIRQSFEQQYPDAEIIRLEAVL' A
#
# COMPACT_ATOMS: atom_id res chain seq x y z
N MET A 1 -9.72 -6.61 5.46
CA MET A 1 -10.21 -5.57 4.53
C MET A 1 -9.18 -5.35 3.45
N PRO A 2 -9.52 -5.53 2.18
CA PRO A 2 -8.53 -5.39 1.10
C PRO A 2 -8.27 -3.94 0.76
N TYR A 3 -6.98 -3.64 0.51
CA TYR A 3 -6.55 -2.33 0.03
C TYR A 3 -5.76 -2.50 -1.26
N SER A 4 -6.01 -1.60 -2.19
CA SER A 4 -5.26 -1.54 -3.44
C SER A 4 -4.14 -0.54 -3.26
N ILE A 5 -2.91 -0.98 -3.44
CA ILE A 5 -1.73 -0.14 -3.31
C ILE A 5 -1.01 -0.09 -4.64
N THR A 6 -0.92 1.11 -5.20
CA THR A 6 -0.16 1.34 -6.42
C THR A 6 1.13 2.04 -6.04
N TYR A 7 2.25 1.46 -6.41
CA TYR A 7 3.54 2.03 -6.06
C TYR A 7 4.52 1.93 -7.22
N ARG A 8 5.57 2.72 -7.13
CA ARG A 8 6.63 2.73 -8.13
C ARG A 8 7.92 2.23 -7.49
N LYS A 9 8.59 1.32 -8.16
CA LYS A 9 9.87 0.80 -7.74
C LYS A 9 10.70 0.47 -8.98
N ASN A 10 11.94 0.96 -9.03
CA ASN A 10 12.86 0.71 -10.16
C ASN A 10 12.23 1.09 -11.49
N ASN A 11 11.58 2.25 -11.55
CA ASN A 11 10.91 2.78 -12.75
C ASN A 11 9.73 1.92 -13.22
N GLU A 12 9.25 1.01 -12.39
CA GLU A 12 8.07 0.21 -12.70
C GLU A 12 6.92 0.62 -11.78
N THR A 13 5.73 0.71 -12.34
CA THR A 13 4.52 0.95 -11.58
C THR A 13 3.83 -0.38 -11.34
N ILE A 14 3.62 -0.72 -10.07
CA ILE A 14 3.07 -2.00 -9.67
C ILE A 14 1.84 -1.76 -8.81
N ASN A 15 0.81 -2.58 -9.03
CA ASN A 15 -0.38 -2.56 -8.20
C ASN A 15 -0.52 -3.90 -7.49
N ILE A 16 -0.69 -3.84 -6.18
CA ILE A 16 -0.92 -5.05 -5.38
C ILE A 16 -2.15 -4.85 -4.50
N GLU A 17 -2.67 -5.94 -4.00
CA GLU A 17 -3.79 -5.93 -3.09
C GLU A 17 -3.34 -6.50 -1.74
N TRP A 18 -3.55 -5.72 -0.69
CA TRP A 18 -3.17 -6.10 0.67
C TRP A 18 -4.42 -6.34 1.51
N ILE A 19 -4.39 -7.41 2.28
CA ILE A 19 -5.43 -7.66 3.27
C ILE A 19 -4.95 -7.09 4.60
N VAL A 20 -5.70 -6.12 5.13
CA VAL A 20 -5.34 -5.48 6.39
C VAL A 20 -6.44 -5.70 7.42
N PRO A 21 -6.10 -5.70 8.72
CA PRO A 21 -7.11 -5.83 9.77
C PRO A 21 -8.10 -4.67 9.73
N THR A 22 -9.34 -4.95 10.10
CA THR A 22 -10.37 -3.92 10.20
C THR A 22 -9.97 -2.90 11.26
N GLY A 23 -10.18 -1.63 10.93
CA GLY A 23 -9.89 -0.57 11.88
C GLY A 23 -8.54 0.12 11.69
N TRP A 24 -7.71 -0.39 10.79
CA TRP A 24 -6.45 0.28 10.50
C TRP A 24 -6.70 1.58 9.75
N THR A 25 -5.96 2.62 10.12
CA THR A 25 -6.03 3.90 9.41
C THR A 25 -5.16 3.82 8.15
N THR A 26 -5.44 4.75 7.22
CA THR A 26 -4.63 4.86 6.01
C THR A 26 -3.16 5.11 6.36
N ALA A 27 -2.92 5.93 7.38
CA ALA A 27 -1.55 6.23 7.83
C ALA A 27 -0.85 4.98 8.34
N ALA A 28 -1.54 4.12 9.08
CA ALA A 28 -0.97 2.88 9.60
C ALA A 28 -0.64 1.92 8.46
N ILE A 29 -1.52 1.83 7.46
CA ILE A 29 -1.30 0.97 6.30
C ILE A 29 -0.08 1.44 5.52
N ARG A 30 0.02 2.75 5.29
CA ARG A 30 1.15 3.36 4.58
C ARG A 30 2.46 3.09 5.32
N GLN A 31 2.47 3.28 6.63
CA GLN A 31 3.67 3.08 7.42
C GLN A 31 4.13 1.62 7.38
N SER A 32 3.19 0.69 7.51
CA SER A 32 3.50 -0.73 7.44
C SER A 32 4.08 -1.11 6.09
N PHE A 33 3.49 -0.57 5.01
CA PHE A 33 3.97 -0.83 3.66
C PHE A 33 5.40 -0.30 3.47
N GLU A 34 5.66 0.91 3.95
CA GLU A 34 6.97 1.53 3.80
C GLU A 34 8.05 0.78 4.56
N GLN A 35 7.71 0.16 5.67
CA GLN A 35 8.65 -0.67 6.42
C GLN A 35 9.03 -1.93 5.67
N GLN A 36 8.08 -2.53 4.96
CA GLN A 36 8.35 -3.75 4.21
C GLN A 36 8.99 -3.48 2.85
N TYR A 37 8.67 -2.34 2.25
CA TYR A 37 9.17 -1.97 0.93
C TYR A 37 9.74 -0.56 0.98
N PRO A 38 10.91 -0.39 1.62
CA PRO A 38 11.47 0.97 1.81
C PRO A 38 11.84 1.68 0.53
N ASP A 39 12.08 0.94 -0.55
CA ASP A 39 12.45 1.54 -1.84
C ASP A 39 11.25 1.85 -2.72
N ALA A 40 10.05 1.58 -2.25
CA ALA A 40 8.84 1.81 -3.03
C ALA A 40 8.26 3.18 -2.74
N GLU A 41 7.76 3.83 -3.78
CA GLU A 41 7.04 5.10 -3.65
C GLU A 41 5.56 4.87 -3.85
N ILE A 42 4.76 5.11 -2.83
CA ILE A 42 3.31 4.91 -2.91
C ILE A 42 2.71 6.01 -3.77
N ILE A 43 2.03 5.62 -4.84
CA ILE A 43 1.35 6.53 -5.74
C ILE A 43 -0.12 6.65 -5.36
N ARG A 44 -0.74 5.52 -5.05
CA ARG A 44 -2.15 5.49 -4.72
C ARG A 44 -2.42 4.42 -3.67
N LEU A 45 -3.30 4.76 -2.73
CA LEU A 45 -3.68 3.86 -1.64
C LEU A 45 -5.18 4.01 -1.44
N GLU A 46 -5.95 2.94 -1.70
CA GLU A 46 -7.40 3.03 -1.57
C GLU A 46 -8.01 1.70 -1.15
N ALA A 47 -9.13 1.80 -0.43
CA ALA A 47 -9.88 0.62 -0.03
C ALA A 47 -10.60 0.01 -1.22
N VAL A 48 -10.61 -1.32 -1.27
CA VAL A 48 -11.34 -2.06 -2.28
C VAL A 48 -12.66 -2.52 -1.68
N LEU A 49 -13.77 -2.09 -2.25
CA LEU A 49 -15.10 -2.44 -1.77
C LEU A 49 -15.65 -3.68 -2.45
#